data_0559677cf2092b505ca2ebc6d1cc8ed4
#
_entry.id   0559677cf2092b505ca2ebc6d1cc8ed4
#
_cell.length_a   1.000
_cell.length_b   1.000
_cell.length_c   1.000
_cell.angle_alpha   90.00
_cell.angle_beta   90.00
_cell.angle_gamma   90.00
#
_symmetry.space_group_name_H-M   'P 1'
#
loop_
_entity.id
_entity.type
_entity.pdbx_description
1 polymer ?
#
loop_
_entity_poly.entity_id
_entity_poly.type
_entity_poly.pdbx_seq_one_letter_code
_entity_poly.pdbx_strand_id
1 'polypeptide(L)'
;MKFLDQVKIYVKAGNGGDGSPSFRREKFIEYGGPDGGDGGKGGSVIIKSEQNLNTLIDYRYQQHHKAERGENGMGQNRTGKSGDDLILKVPLGTQIFEEDNKTLIYDFTKSEEKFVAATGGNGGFGNTRFKSSTNRAPRKFTKGTSGEEFTIWLQL
;
A
#
# COMPACT_ATOMS: atom_id res chain seq x y z
N MET A 1 -12.56 30.69 -24.13
CA MET A 1 -13.10 29.48 -23.50
C MET A 1 -12.10 28.97 -22.47
N LYS A 2 -12.58 28.71 -21.29
CA LYS A 2 -11.74 28.31 -20.18
C LYS A 2 -11.80 26.80 -20.05
N PHE A 3 -10.68 26.12 -20.23
CA PHE A 3 -10.61 24.68 -20.05
C PHE A 3 -10.14 24.39 -18.63
N LEU A 4 -11.02 23.81 -17.84
CA LEU A 4 -10.65 23.26 -16.55
C LEU A 4 -10.35 21.77 -16.76
N ASP A 5 -9.08 21.43 -16.64
CA ASP A 5 -8.68 20.04 -16.68
C ASP A 5 -8.84 19.48 -15.28
N GLN A 6 -9.94 18.77 -15.05
CA GLN A 6 -10.22 18.17 -13.75
C GLN A 6 -10.77 16.75 -13.94
N VAL A 7 -10.44 15.89 -13.02
CA VAL A 7 -10.85 14.49 -13.08
C VAL A 7 -10.95 13.91 -11.68
N LYS A 8 -11.94 13.06 -11.49
CA LYS A 8 -12.12 12.29 -10.25
C LYS A 8 -11.44 10.94 -10.40
N ILE A 9 -10.59 10.58 -9.44
CA ILE A 9 -9.93 9.29 -9.42
C ILE A 9 -10.15 8.57 -8.09
N TYR A 10 -10.02 7.26 -8.15
CA TYR A 10 -10.14 6.37 -7.00
C TYR A 10 -8.78 5.72 -6.77
N VAL A 11 -8.20 5.96 -5.61
CA VAL A 11 -6.89 5.41 -5.25
C VAL A 11 -7.05 4.44 -4.10
N LYS A 12 -6.43 3.28 -4.24
CA LYS A 12 -6.43 2.25 -3.20
C LYS A 12 -5.02 1.73 -3.01
N ALA A 13 -4.49 1.90 -1.82
CA ALA A 13 -3.22 1.31 -1.46
C ALA A 13 -3.37 -0.20 -1.26
N GLY A 14 -2.28 -0.92 -1.38
CA GLY A 14 -2.27 -2.36 -1.19
C GLY A 14 -2.49 -2.75 0.26
N ASN A 15 -3.19 -3.83 0.48
CA ASN A 15 -3.34 -4.41 1.81
C ASN A 15 -2.02 -5.05 2.23
N GLY A 16 -1.74 -5.05 3.53
CA GLY A 16 -0.62 -5.80 4.06
C GLY A 16 -0.88 -7.31 3.97
N GLY A 17 0.18 -8.08 3.79
CA GLY A 17 0.09 -9.53 3.83
C GLY A 17 -0.10 -10.04 5.25
N ASP A 18 -0.66 -11.23 5.39
CA ASP A 18 -0.88 -11.84 6.69
C ASP A 18 0.40 -12.47 7.23
N GLY A 19 0.55 -12.48 8.54
CA GLY A 19 1.58 -13.28 9.18
C GLY A 19 1.27 -14.76 9.01
N SER A 20 2.30 -15.59 9.07
CA SER A 20 2.16 -17.04 8.91
C SER A 20 2.04 -17.75 10.25
N PRO A 21 1.10 -18.70 10.41
CA PRO A 21 1.00 -19.55 11.60
C PRO A 21 1.79 -20.85 11.45
N SER A 22 2.82 -20.89 10.64
CA SER A 22 3.56 -22.09 10.30
C SER A 22 4.40 -22.61 11.46
N PHE A 23 4.61 -23.91 11.50
CA PHE A 23 5.52 -24.58 12.43
C PHE A 23 6.58 -25.33 11.65
N ARG A 24 7.81 -25.28 12.17
CA ARG A 24 8.91 -26.00 11.56
C ARG A 24 8.62 -27.49 11.51
N ARG A 25 8.69 -28.07 10.32
CA ARG A 25 8.48 -29.49 10.10
C ARG A 25 9.65 -30.02 9.25
N GLU A 26 10.43 -30.87 9.87
CA GLU A 26 11.55 -31.49 9.21
C GLU A 26 11.56 -32.99 9.53
N LYS A 27 12.19 -33.76 8.63
CA LYS A 27 12.45 -35.16 8.87
C LYS A 27 13.26 -35.30 10.15
N PHE A 28 12.85 -36.17 11.07
CA PHE A 28 13.45 -36.40 12.39
C PHE A 28 13.21 -35.30 13.42
N ILE A 29 12.38 -34.30 13.11
CA ILE A 29 11.95 -33.31 14.09
C ILE A 29 10.43 -33.38 14.20
N GLU A 30 9.93 -33.98 15.29
CA GLU A 30 8.49 -34.17 15.52
C GLU A 30 7.84 -32.87 16.00
N TYR A 31 8.53 -32.12 16.85
CA TYR A 31 7.99 -30.92 17.49
C TYR A 31 8.86 -29.72 17.16
N GLY A 32 8.73 -29.22 15.95
CA GLY A 32 9.39 -27.99 15.58
C GLY A 32 8.72 -26.77 16.20
N GLY A 33 9.46 -25.73 16.51
CA GLY A 33 8.94 -24.47 16.99
C GLY A 33 8.22 -23.67 15.90
N PRO A 34 7.62 -22.52 16.25
CA PRO A 34 6.98 -21.64 15.27
C PRO A 34 8.04 -21.11 14.32
N ASP A 35 7.76 -21.14 13.03
CA ASP A 35 8.63 -20.58 11.98
C ASP A 35 7.88 -19.69 11.00
N GLY A 36 6.71 -19.19 11.40
CA GLY A 36 5.93 -18.29 10.57
C GLY A 36 6.55 -16.91 10.47
N GLY A 37 6.82 -16.47 9.24
CA GLY A 37 7.30 -15.13 8.96
C GLY A 37 6.18 -14.11 8.93
N ASP A 38 6.56 -12.84 8.93
CA ASP A 38 5.62 -11.72 8.86
C ASP A 38 5.10 -11.52 7.44
N GLY A 39 3.92 -10.93 7.32
CA GLY A 39 3.43 -10.46 6.04
C GLY A 39 4.17 -9.21 5.57
N GLY A 40 4.24 -9.02 4.27
CA GLY A 40 4.83 -7.82 3.68
C GLY A 40 3.90 -6.63 3.76
N LYS A 41 4.46 -5.44 3.73
CA LYS A 41 3.69 -4.19 3.70
C LYS A 41 3.05 -4.01 2.32
N GLY A 42 1.83 -3.50 2.28
CA GLY A 42 1.18 -3.12 1.02
C GLY A 42 1.81 -1.87 0.43
N GLY A 43 1.79 -1.78 -0.89
CA GLY A 43 2.28 -0.60 -1.59
C GLY A 43 1.37 0.61 -1.39
N SER A 44 1.95 1.80 -1.42
CA SER A 44 1.22 3.06 -1.31
C SER A 44 0.94 3.64 -2.69
N VAL A 45 -0.09 4.49 -2.79
CA VAL A 45 -0.33 5.27 -4.01
C VAL A 45 0.27 6.64 -3.80
N ILE A 46 1.23 6.99 -4.65
CA ILE A 46 1.99 8.24 -4.57
C ILE A 46 1.70 9.06 -5.83
N ILE A 47 1.35 10.32 -5.65
CA ILE A 47 1.16 11.25 -6.77
C ILE A 47 2.42 12.12 -6.87
N LYS A 48 2.99 12.18 -8.06
CA LYS A 48 4.26 12.89 -8.30
C LYS A 48 4.10 13.88 -9.43
N SER A 49 4.56 15.12 -9.22
CA SER A 49 4.53 16.14 -10.25
C SER A 49 5.67 15.96 -11.24
N GLU A 50 5.36 16.20 -12.52
CA GLU A 50 6.33 16.09 -13.62
C GLU A 50 6.25 17.31 -14.50
N GLN A 51 7.40 17.94 -14.75
CA GLN A 51 7.47 19.19 -15.53
C GLN A 51 7.08 19.02 -17.00
N ASN A 52 7.31 17.82 -17.55
CA ASN A 52 7.06 17.57 -18.98
C ASN A 52 5.64 17.12 -19.29
N LEU A 53 4.77 17.04 -18.30
CA LEU A 53 3.35 16.74 -18.49
C LEU A 53 2.56 18.03 -18.50
N ASN A 54 1.48 18.08 -19.29
CA ASN A 54 0.66 19.27 -19.44
C ASN A 54 -0.85 19.02 -19.39
N THR A 55 -1.28 17.78 -19.14
CA THR A 55 -2.70 17.44 -19.08
C THR A 55 -2.96 16.25 -18.17
N LEU A 56 -4.17 16.17 -17.64
CA LEU A 56 -4.66 15.07 -16.83
C LEU A 56 -5.54 14.09 -17.63
N ILE A 57 -5.53 14.21 -18.97
CA ILE A 57 -6.49 13.49 -19.81
C ILE A 57 -6.46 11.97 -19.62
N ASP A 58 -5.28 11.40 -19.35
CA ASP A 58 -5.13 9.95 -19.16
C ASP A 58 -5.95 9.45 -17.99
N TYR A 59 -6.15 10.26 -16.96
CA TYR A 59 -6.93 9.89 -15.78
C TYR A 59 -8.44 9.88 -16.05
N ARG A 60 -8.89 10.49 -17.12
CA ARG A 60 -10.28 10.39 -17.55
C ARG A 60 -10.60 9.01 -18.12
N TYR A 61 -9.62 8.38 -18.71
CA TYR A 61 -9.77 7.04 -19.29
C TYR A 61 -9.54 5.95 -18.25
N GLN A 62 -8.65 6.19 -17.31
CA GLN A 62 -8.38 5.26 -16.22
C GLN A 62 -8.54 5.98 -14.89
N GLN A 63 -9.64 5.70 -14.19
CA GLN A 63 -9.98 6.38 -12.96
C GLN A 63 -9.64 5.58 -11.70
N HIS A 64 -9.49 4.27 -11.79
CA HIS A 64 -9.19 3.39 -10.68
C HIS A 64 -7.71 3.03 -10.65
N HIS A 65 -7.06 3.29 -9.52
CA HIS A 65 -5.64 3.04 -9.36
C HIS A 65 -5.39 2.29 -8.06
N LYS A 66 -4.81 1.09 -8.18
CA LYS A 66 -4.53 0.22 -7.03
C LYS A 66 -3.05 -0.09 -6.96
N ALA A 67 -2.46 0.09 -5.78
CA ALA A 67 -1.11 -0.37 -5.52
C ALA A 67 -1.10 -1.86 -5.17
N GLU A 68 0.05 -2.47 -5.25
CA GLU A 68 0.24 -3.90 -5.04
C GLU A 68 0.11 -4.27 -3.56
N ARG A 69 -0.55 -5.37 -3.28
CA ARG A 69 -0.65 -5.87 -1.90
C ARG A 69 0.69 -6.48 -1.44
N GLY A 70 0.90 -6.50 -0.13
CA GLY A 70 2.00 -7.25 0.45
C GLY A 70 1.72 -8.75 0.38
N GLU A 71 2.76 -9.55 0.23
CA GLU A 71 2.64 -11.00 0.26
C GLU A 71 2.52 -11.51 1.68
N ASN A 72 1.81 -12.63 1.85
CA ASN A 72 1.71 -13.29 3.14
C ASN A 72 3.07 -13.83 3.56
N GLY A 73 3.31 -13.86 4.88
CA GLY A 73 4.48 -14.55 5.42
C GLY A 73 4.39 -16.05 5.14
N MET A 74 5.52 -16.72 5.19
CA MET A 74 5.64 -18.14 4.90
C MET A 74 6.44 -18.82 5.98
N GLY A 75 6.45 -20.15 5.98
CA GLY A 75 7.27 -20.95 6.88
C GLY A 75 8.76 -20.70 6.67
N GLN A 76 9.58 -21.24 7.56
CA GLN A 76 11.03 -21.04 7.57
C GLN A 76 11.43 -19.57 7.82
N ASN A 77 10.62 -18.88 8.62
CA ASN A 77 10.79 -17.46 8.99
C ASN A 77 10.87 -16.53 7.77
N ARG A 78 10.23 -16.90 6.66
CA ARG A 78 10.26 -16.08 5.45
C ARG A 78 9.23 -14.98 5.53
N THR A 79 9.71 -13.74 5.56
CA THR A 79 8.86 -12.57 5.50
C THR A 79 8.31 -12.40 4.08
N GLY A 80 7.02 -12.12 3.97
CA GLY A 80 6.40 -11.83 2.69
C GLY A 80 6.99 -10.58 2.05
N LYS A 81 7.04 -10.56 0.72
CA LYS A 81 7.56 -9.42 -0.01
C LYS A 81 6.61 -8.22 0.13
N SER A 82 7.17 -7.02 0.32
CA SER A 82 6.39 -5.79 0.29
C SER A 82 5.86 -5.52 -1.12
N GLY A 83 4.63 -5.02 -1.20
CA GLY A 83 4.07 -4.59 -2.48
C GLY A 83 4.74 -3.32 -2.99
N ASP A 84 4.82 -3.18 -4.31
CA ASP A 84 5.39 -2.00 -4.92
C ASP A 84 4.44 -0.81 -4.78
N ASP A 85 5.01 0.38 -4.58
CA ASP A 85 4.24 1.62 -4.61
C ASP A 85 3.79 1.91 -6.05
N LEU A 86 2.60 2.45 -6.17
CA LEU A 86 2.09 2.93 -7.45
C LEU A 86 2.31 4.44 -7.53
N ILE A 87 3.04 4.87 -8.55
CA ILE A 87 3.33 6.29 -8.74
C ILE A 87 2.45 6.81 -9.87
N LEU A 88 1.62 7.80 -9.55
CA LEU A 88 0.76 8.50 -10.52
C LEU A 88 1.40 9.84 -10.84
N LYS A 89 1.75 10.03 -12.11
CA LYS A 89 2.40 11.27 -12.55
C LYS A 89 1.36 12.29 -12.96
N VAL A 90 1.55 13.54 -12.51
CA VAL A 90 0.64 14.64 -12.83
C VAL A 90 1.46 15.85 -13.27
N PRO A 91 0.85 16.77 -14.03
CA PRO A 91 1.56 18.01 -14.41
C PRO A 91 1.86 18.90 -13.21
N LEU A 92 2.90 19.71 -13.35
CA LEU A 92 3.19 20.79 -12.41
C LEU A 92 2.00 21.75 -12.36
N GLY A 93 1.63 22.18 -11.18
CA GLY A 93 0.46 23.03 -10.98
C GLY A 93 -0.82 22.28 -10.68
N THR A 94 -0.78 20.94 -10.71
CA THR A 94 -1.93 20.12 -10.34
C THR A 94 -2.26 20.28 -8.86
N GLN A 95 -3.55 20.42 -8.56
CA GLN A 95 -4.06 20.47 -7.19
C GLN A 95 -4.87 19.23 -6.90
N ILE A 96 -4.77 18.73 -5.67
CA ILE A 96 -5.55 17.59 -5.20
C ILE A 96 -6.63 18.10 -4.24
N PHE A 97 -7.87 17.70 -4.52
CA PHE A 97 -9.01 18.05 -3.68
C PHE A 97 -9.66 16.79 -3.11
N GLU A 98 -10.32 16.94 -1.98
CA GLU A 98 -11.14 15.86 -1.41
C GLU A 98 -12.31 15.53 -2.35
N GLU A 99 -13.08 14.50 -1.99
CA GLU A 99 -14.23 14.04 -2.80
C GLU A 99 -15.24 15.14 -3.07
N ASP A 100 -15.36 16.14 -2.19
CA ASP A 100 -16.23 17.28 -2.36
C ASP A 100 -15.80 18.22 -3.51
N ASN A 101 -14.60 18.01 -4.04
CA ASN A 101 -13.97 18.85 -5.07
C ASN A 101 -13.84 20.32 -4.67
N LYS A 102 -13.77 20.59 -3.38
CA LYS A 102 -13.66 21.95 -2.82
C LYS A 102 -12.54 22.07 -1.79
N THR A 103 -12.34 21.05 -0.97
CA THR A 103 -11.33 21.07 0.10
C THR A 103 -9.97 20.69 -0.49
N LEU A 104 -9.05 21.65 -0.52
CA LEU A 104 -7.70 21.42 -1.05
C LEU A 104 -6.91 20.54 -0.10
N ILE A 105 -6.31 19.47 -0.64
CA ILE A 105 -5.44 18.57 0.10
C ILE A 105 -3.99 18.93 -0.16
N TYR A 106 -3.61 19.13 -1.42
CA TYR A 106 -2.22 19.37 -1.81
C TYR A 106 -2.14 20.15 -3.12
N ASP A 107 -1.12 20.97 -3.24
CA ASP A 107 -0.86 21.78 -4.44
C ASP A 107 0.59 21.55 -4.87
N PHE A 108 0.77 21.01 -6.08
CA PHE A 108 2.10 20.76 -6.63
C PHE A 108 2.66 22.05 -7.23
N THR A 109 3.55 22.71 -6.50
CA THR A 109 4.18 23.97 -6.93
C THR A 109 5.56 23.75 -7.53
N LYS A 110 6.16 22.59 -7.33
CA LYS A 110 7.51 22.27 -7.82
C LYS A 110 7.49 20.94 -8.57
N SER A 111 8.44 20.80 -9.51
CA SER A 111 8.63 19.53 -10.21
C SER A 111 9.16 18.47 -9.25
N GLU A 112 8.78 17.23 -9.51
CA GLU A 112 9.20 16.04 -8.76
C GLU A 112 8.82 16.04 -7.28
N GLU A 113 7.81 16.81 -6.90
CA GLU A 113 7.20 16.68 -5.58
C GLU A 113 6.39 15.40 -5.53
N LYS A 114 6.40 14.74 -4.37
CA LYS A 114 5.65 13.52 -4.12
C LYS A 114 4.66 13.74 -2.98
N PHE A 115 3.46 13.23 -3.17
CA PHE A 115 2.41 13.24 -2.15
C PHE A 115 1.85 11.84 -2.02
N VAL A 116 1.81 11.31 -0.79
CA VAL A 116 1.25 9.99 -0.54
C VAL A 116 -0.27 10.13 -0.45
N ALA A 117 -0.95 9.70 -1.52
CA ALA A 117 -2.42 9.80 -1.60
C ALA A 117 -3.10 8.73 -0.76
N ALA A 118 -2.52 7.53 -0.69
CA ALA A 118 -3.05 6.43 0.12
C ALA A 118 -1.87 5.60 0.63
N THR A 119 -1.85 5.34 1.93
CA THR A 119 -0.76 4.58 2.56
C THR A 119 -1.09 3.10 2.57
N GLY A 120 -0.12 2.28 2.20
CA GLY A 120 -0.26 0.82 2.21
C GLY A 120 -0.49 0.26 3.61
N GLY A 121 -1.19 -0.86 3.67
CA GLY A 121 -1.44 -1.56 4.93
C GLY A 121 -0.15 -2.17 5.49
N ASN A 122 -0.13 -2.36 6.79
CA ASN A 122 1.01 -3.00 7.46
C ASN A 122 0.91 -4.52 7.35
N GLY A 123 2.07 -5.16 7.23
CA GLY A 123 2.13 -6.62 7.28
C GLY A 123 1.77 -7.15 8.66
N GLY A 124 1.12 -8.30 8.69
CA GLY A 124 0.78 -8.97 9.95
C GLY A 124 2.00 -9.68 10.52
N PHE A 125 1.95 -9.98 11.81
CA PHE A 125 3.02 -10.70 12.50
C PHE A 125 2.85 -12.21 12.37
N GLY A 126 3.93 -12.90 12.04
CA GLY A 126 4.00 -14.35 12.07
C GLY A 126 4.02 -14.88 13.50
N ASN A 127 3.70 -16.18 13.65
CA ASN A 127 3.60 -16.78 14.98
C ASN A 127 4.93 -16.80 15.74
N THR A 128 6.06 -16.70 15.05
CA THR A 128 7.38 -16.63 15.69
C THR A 128 7.47 -15.47 16.67
N ARG A 129 6.83 -14.34 16.38
CA ARG A 129 6.86 -13.16 17.25
C ARG A 129 6.09 -13.35 18.55
N PHE A 130 5.24 -14.36 18.63
CA PHE A 130 4.44 -14.65 19.83
C PHE A 130 5.04 -15.77 20.69
N LYS A 131 6.20 -16.27 20.31
CA LYS A 131 6.91 -17.28 21.10
C LYS A 131 7.39 -16.66 22.42
N SER A 132 7.14 -17.37 23.51
CA SER A 132 7.57 -16.94 24.85
C SER A 132 8.00 -18.13 25.67
N SER A 133 8.58 -17.88 26.84
CA SER A 133 8.97 -18.95 27.77
C SER A 133 7.76 -19.74 28.27
N THR A 134 6.58 -19.11 28.30
CA THR A 134 5.34 -19.74 28.75
C THR A 134 4.56 -20.36 27.59
N ASN A 135 4.81 -19.95 26.34
CA ASN A 135 4.18 -20.52 25.16
C ASN A 135 5.22 -20.67 24.06
N ARG A 136 5.77 -21.88 23.93
CA ARG A 136 6.79 -22.22 22.94
C ARG A 136 6.21 -22.63 21.59
N ALA A 137 4.90 -22.81 21.50
CA ALA A 137 4.21 -23.22 20.29
C ALA A 137 2.99 -22.34 20.03
N PRO A 138 3.17 -21.02 19.87
CA PRO A 138 2.04 -20.12 19.68
C PRO A 138 1.40 -20.36 18.33
N ARG A 139 0.06 -20.41 18.34
CA ARG A 139 -0.73 -20.47 17.11
C ARG A 139 -1.23 -19.11 16.70
N LYS A 140 -0.96 -18.10 17.52
CA LYS A 140 -1.37 -16.73 17.25
C LYS A 140 -0.54 -16.13 16.14
N PHE A 141 -1.21 -15.48 15.21
CA PHE A 141 -0.60 -14.63 14.20
C PHE A 141 -1.56 -13.46 13.99
N THR A 142 -1.10 -12.40 13.32
CA THR A 142 -2.00 -11.31 12.98
C THR A 142 -2.14 -11.19 11.47
N LYS A 143 -3.30 -10.74 11.05
CA LYS A 143 -3.55 -10.44 9.64
C LYS A 143 -2.94 -9.08 9.29
N GLY A 144 -2.64 -8.88 8.02
CA GLY A 144 -2.26 -7.58 7.54
C GLY A 144 -3.42 -6.60 7.66
N THR A 145 -3.11 -5.32 7.76
CA THR A 145 -4.12 -4.27 7.78
C THR A 145 -4.48 -3.85 6.37
N SER A 146 -5.67 -3.30 6.19
CA SER A 146 -6.11 -2.80 4.90
C SER A 146 -5.31 -1.56 4.50
N GLY A 147 -5.02 -1.42 3.21
CA GLY A 147 -4.51 -0.17 2.68
C GLY A 147 -5.59 0.90 2.67
N GLU A 148 -5.17 2.15 2.74
CA GLU A 148 -6.10 3.27 2.65
C GLU A 148 -6.72 3.33 1.27
N GLU A 149 -7.96 3.83 1.19
CA GLU A 149 -8.59 4.10 -0.09
C GLU A 149 -9.35 5.43 -0.03
N PHE A 150 -9.23 6.20 -1.10
CA PHE A 150 -9.82 7.53 -1.19
C PHE A 150 -10.33 7.79 -2.59
N THR A 151 -11.38 8.61 -2.65
CA THR A 151 -11.82 9.26 -3.88
C THR A 151 -11.35 10.71 -3.82
N ILE A 152 -10.61 11.14 -4.82
CA ILE A 152 -10.04 12.49 -4.85
C ILE A 152 -10.25 13.12 -6.23
N TRP A 153 -10.18 14.45 -6.28
CA TRP A 153 -10.20 15.19 -7.52
C TRP A 153 -8.82 15.75 -7.81
N LEU A 154 -8.41 15.67 -9.07
CA LEU A 154 -7.24 16.34 -9.59
C LEU A 154 -7.69 17.51 -10.45
N GLN A 155 -7.13 18.69 -10.22
CA GLN A 155 -7.41 19.90 -11.03
C GLN A 155 -6.09 20.49 -11.47
N LEU A 156 -6.03 20.84 -12.73
CA LEU A 156 -4.88 21.51 -13.31
C LEU A 156 -5.21 22.96 -13.62
#